data_e43f8101d6df368f8e0c387f9d339c2a
#
_entry.id   e43f8101d6df368f8e0c387f9d339c2a
#
_cell.length_a   1.000
_cell.length_b   1.000
_cell.length_c   1.000
_cell.angle_alpha   90.00
_cell.angle_beta   90.00
_cell.angle_gamma   90.00
#
_symmetry.space_group_name_H-M   'P 1'
#
loop_
_entity.id
_entity.type
_entity.pdbx_description
1 polymer ?
#
loop_
_entity_poly.entity_id
_entity_poly.type
_entity_poly.pdbx_seq_one_letter_code
_entity_poly.pdbx_strand_id
1 'polypeptide(L)'
;MNDIEKAIEILKRKTTIPNKDESWTDIDKAYDTAISALETQQSNRWIPVTERLPEAEKEVEVTIERCVENKTYRFTCRAFYEDGTIWSEDSGYDWGDFDDMEYDEEREDYKISKGWFEAVTYAEEFAVIGDFVIAWRPVPKPWRYPMNKEKPILGTIKIKAGE
;
A
#
# COMPACT_ATOMS: atom_id res chain seq x y z
N MET A 1 -2.49 15.72 -13.81
CA MET A 1 -1.07 15.77 -13.36
C MET A 1 -0.96 16.77 -12.25
N ASN A 2 -0.56 16.35 -11.05
CA ASN A 2 -0.41 17.25 -9.89
C ASN A 2 0.93 18.02 -9.97
N ASP A 3 1.14 19.00 -9.07
CA ASP A 3 2.34 19.83 -9.11
C ASP A 3 3.63 19.07 -8.81
N ILE A 4 3.55 17.99 -8.01
CA ILE A 4 4.69 17.10 -7.73
C ILE A 4 5.08 16.32 -8.99
N GLU A 5 4.12 15.77 -9.73
CA GLU A 5 4.37 15.06 -11.00
C GLU A 5 5.03 15.98 -12.02
N LYS A 6 4.56 17.23 -12.14
CA LYS A 6 5.19 18.24 -13.00
C LYS A 6 6.62 18.55 -12.57
N ALA A 7 6.85 18.71 -11.25
CA ALA A 7 8.18 18.99 -10.73
C ALA A 7 9.17 17.86 -11.01
N ILE A 8 8.76 16.60 -10.80
CA ILE A 8 9.56 15.41 -11.12
C ILE A 8 9.91 15.37 -12.61
N GLU A 9 8.93 15.62 -13.49
CA GLU A 9 9.15 15.62 -14.93
C GLU A 9 10.15 16.71 -15.37
N ILE A 10 10.02 17.92 -14.83
CA ILE A 10 10.94 19.04 -15.10
C ILE A 10 12.36 18.71 -14.64
N LEU A 11 12.51 18.15 -13.43
CA LEU A 11 13.81 17.76 -12.90
C LEU A 11 14.46 16.66 -13.74
N LYS A 12 13.73 15.61 -14.11
CA LYS A 12 14.21 14.53 -15.00
C LYS A 12 14.67 15.05 -16.36
N ARG A 13 13.97 16.02 -16.94
CA ARG A 13 14.39 16.64 -18.23
C ARG A 13 15.70 17.41 -18.10
N LYS A 14 15.96 18.07 -16.96
CA LYS A 14 17.19 18.84 -16.73
C LYS A 14 18.43 17.97 -16.53
N THR A 15 18.27 16.75 -15.99
CA THR A 15 19.39 15.81 -15.82
C THR A 15 19.84 15.13 -17.13
N THR A 16 19.12 15.32 -18.24
CA THR A 16 19.42 14.68 -19.54
C THR A 16 20.31 15.56 -20.46
N ILE A 17 21.06 16.51 -19.91
CA ILE A 17 21.93 17.41 -20.72
C ILE A 17 23.25 16.68 -21.07
N PRO A 18 23.55 16.48 -22.37
CA PRO A 18 24.85 15.92 -22.79
C PRO A 18 25.96 16.97 -22.65
N ASN A 19 27.08 16.61 -22.12
CA ASN A 19 28.32 17.36 -21.81
C ASN A 19 28.41 17.78 -20.34
N LYS A 20 28.73 16.79 -19.50
CA LYS A 20 29.02 17.01 -18.08
C LYS A 20 30.53 17.11 -17.87
N ASP A 21 30.99 18.25 -17.38
CA ASP A 21 32.31 18.34 -16.73
C ASP A 21 32.18 17.94 -15.23
N GLU A 22 33.28 17.71 -14.56
CA GLU A 22 33.30 17.24 -13.16
C GLU A 22 32.59 18.19 -12.16
N SER A 23 32.33 19.44 -12.54
CA SER A 23 31.68 20.45 -11.69
C SER A 23 30.15 20.21 -11.54
N TRP A 24 29.54 19.40 -12.43
CA TRP A 24 28.10 19.11 -12.42
C TRP A 24 27.71 17.95 -11.49
N THR A 25 28.68 17.18 -10.99
CA THR A 25 28.38 15.98 -10.19
C THR A 25 27.61 16.27 -8.91
N ASP A 26 27.83 17.39 -8.25
CA ASP A 26 27.11 17.75 -7.02
C ASP A 26 25.71 18.29 -7.32
N ILE A 27 25.54 18.98 -8.44
CA ILE A 27 24.25 19.45 -8.92
C ILE A 27 23.38 18.24 -9.33
N ASP A 28 23.96 17.27 -10.05
CA ASP A 28 23.28 16.04 -10.42
C ASP A 28 22.81 15.25 -9.20
N LYS A 29 23.68 15.08 -8.20
CA LYS A 29 23.32 14.43 -6.93
C LYS A 29 22.18 15.18 -6.21
N ALA A 30 22.19 16.50 -6.24
CA ALA A 30 21.12 17.30 -5.65
C ALA A 30 19.79 17.10 -6.39
N TYR A 31 19.82 17.03 -7.73
CA TYR A 31 18.62 16.71 -8.52
C TYR A 31 18.11 15.30 -8.24
N ASP A 32 18.98 14.29 -8.23
CA ASP A 32 18.59 12.90 -7.92
C ASP A 32 18.00 12.79 -6.52
N THR A 33 18.58 13.50 -5.56
CA THR A 33 18.04 13.55 -4.19
C THR A 33 16.67 14.22 -4.14
N ALA A 34 16.48 15.33 -4.87
CA ALA A 34 15.21 16.03 -4.92
C ALA A 34 14.13 15.18 -5.63
N ILE A 35 14.47 14.51 -6.73
CA ILE A 35 13.56 13.58 -7.43
C ILE A 35 13.14 12.46 -6.49
N SER A 36 14.09 11.79 -5.82
CA SER A 36 13.81 10.70 -4.90
C SER A 36 12.93 11.15 -3.72
N ALA A 37 13.16 12.35 -3.18
CA ALA A 37 12.34 12.91 -2.11
C ALA A 37 10.90 13.17 -2.57
N LEU A 38 10.71 13.73 -3.76
CA LEU A 38 9.39 13.99 -4.33
C LEU A 38 8.65 12.69 -4.68
N GLU A 39 9.34 11.70 -5.24
CA GLU A 39 8.77 10.37 -5.53
C GLU A 39 8.33 9.66 -4.23
N THR A 40 9.14 9.78 -3.17
CA THR A 40 8.79 9.26 -1.84
C THR A 40 7.57 9.97 -1.27
N GLN A 41 7.51 11.29 -1.38
CA GLN A 41 6.35 12.07 -0.93
C GLN A 41 5.08 11.70 -1.70
N GLN A 42 5.18 11.52 -3.01
CA GLN A 42 4.07 11.11 -3.85
C GLN A 42 3.58 9.69 -3.52
N SER A 43 4.50 8.74 -3.31
CA SER A 43 4.16 7.36 -2.94
C SER A 43 3.53 7.23 -1.56
N ASN A 44 3.82 8.17 -0.65
CA ASN A 44 3.26 8.19 0.71
C ASN A 44 1.97 9.02 0.84
N ARG A 45 1.51 9.65 -0.26
CA ARG A 45 0.30 10.46 -0.24
C ARG A 45 -0.94 9.57 -0.05
N TRP A 46 -1.83 9.99 0.85
CA TRP A 46 -3.18 9.46 0.92
C TRP A 46 -4.00 9.86 -0.31
N ILE A 47 -4.66 8.88 -0.92
CA ILE A 47 -5.51 9.03 -2.10
C ILE A 47 -6.95 8.83 -1.65
N PRO A 48 -7.83 9.84 -1.71
CA PRO A 48 -9.25 9.66 -1.44
C PRO A 48 -9.85 8.61 -2.36
N VAL A 49 -10.72 7.73 -1.84
CA VAL A 49 -11.41 6.73 -2.66
C VAL A 49 -12.30 7.36 -3.73
N THR A 50 -12.71 8.62 -3.53
CA THR A 50 -13.46 9.42 -4.50
C THR A 50 -12.60 9.93 -5.65
N GLU A 51 -11.27 9.97 -5.50
CA GLU A 51 -10.33 10.33 -6.56
C GLU A 51 -10.08 9.12 -7.47
N ARG A 52 -9.72 7.99 -6.87
CA ARG A 52 -9.54 6.71 -7.56
C ARG A 52 -9.45 5.56 -6.56
N LEU A 53 -9.73 4.36 -7.02
CA LEU A 53 -9.54 3.10 -6.30
C LEU A 53 -8.16 2.51 -6.63
N PRO A 54 -7.59 1.64 -5.80
CA PRO A 54 -6.39 0.88 -6.15
C PRO A 54 -6.72 -0.19 -7.20
N GLU A 55 -5.68 -0.80 -7.75
CA GLU A 55 -5.83 -2.02 -8.54
C GLU A 55 -6.36 -3.14 -7.64
N ALA A 56 -7.22 -4.00 -8.20
CA ALA A 56 -7.75 -5.16 -7.49
C ALA A 56 -6.59 -6.06 -6.97
N GLU A 57 -6.83 -6.75 -5.86
CA GLU A 57 -5.87 -7.64 -5.18
C GLU A 57 -4.57 -6.98 -4.70
N LYS A 58 -4.42 -5.68 -4.88
CA LYS A 58 -3.20 -4.99 -4.45
C LYS A 58 -3.30 -4.56 -3.00
N GLU A 59 -2.42 -5.09 -2.16
CA GLU A 59 -2.33 -4.68 -0.76
C GLU A 59 -1.95 -3.20 -0.65
N VAL A 60 -2.75 -2.46 0.11
CA VAL A 60 -2.62 -1.03 0.38
C VAL A 60 -2.84 -0.75 1.87
N GLU A 61 -2.44 0.42 2.31
CA GLU A 61 -2.84 0.94 3.62
C GLU A 61 -4.08 1.82 3.45
N VAL A 62 -5.12 1.59 4.24
CA VAL A 62 -6.38 2.31 4.17
C VAL A 62 -6.66 3.13 5.43
N THR A 63 -7.39 4.22 5.28
CA THR A 63 -8.02 4.94 6.39
C THR A 63 -9.50 4.60 6.41
N ILE A 64 -9.95 4.06 7.52
CA ILE A 64 -11.34 3.67 7.77
C ILE A 64 -11.98 4.69 8.69
N GLU A 65 -13.22 5.07 8.40
CA GLU A 65 -14.04 5.93 9.22
C GLU A 65 -15.24 5.14 9.75
N ARG A 66 -15.39 5.12 11.07
CA ARG A 66 -16.50 4.49 11.78
C ARG A 66 -17.26 5.52 12.60
N CYS A 67 -18.58 5.56 12.46
CA CYS A 67 -19.44 6.41 13.25
C CYS A 67 -20.17 5.58 14.32
N VAL A 68 -19.92 5.89 15.59
CA VAL A 68 -20.59 5.26 16.73
C VAL A 68 -21.13 6.36 17.64
N GLU A 69 -22.42 6.32 17.97
CA GLU A 69 -23.08 7.28 18.87
C GLU A 69 -22.76 8.77 18.54
N ASN A 70 -22.83 9.16 17.27
CA ASN A 70 -22.51 10.50 16.78
C ASN A 70 -21.05 10.93 16.95
N LYS A 71 -20.14 9.97 17.22
CA LYS A 71 -18.69 10.21 17.24
C LYS A 71 -18.06 9.50 16.06
N THR A 72 -17.16 10.21 15.38
CA THR A 72 -16.39 9.69 14.26
C THR A 72 -15.01 9.25 14.74
N TYR A 73 -14.69 8.00 14.48
CA TYR A 73 -13.38 7.41 14.73
C TYR A 73 -12.69 7.14 13.41
N ARG A 74 -11.37 7.36 13.37
CA ARG A 74 -10.53 7.04 12.20
C ARG A 74 -9.37 6.18 12.64
N PHE A 75 -9.10 5.13 11.89
CA PHE A 75 -7.98 4.22 12.10
C PHE A 75 -7.46 3.72 10.78
N THR A 76 -6.28 3.13 10.77
CA THR A 76 -5.64 2.60 9.57
C THR A 76 -5.38 1.10 9.73
N CYS A 77 -5.52 0.36 8.64
CA CYS A 77 -5.11 -1.03 8.56
C CYS A 77 -4.56 -1.33 7.16
N ARG A 78 -4.05 -2.53 6.96
CA ARG A 78 -3.75 -3.06 5.64
C ARG A 78 -4.99 -3.68 5.06
N ALA A 79 -5.21 -3.45 3.78
CA ALA A 79 -6.38 -3.92 3.08
C ALA A 79 -6.07 -4.09 1.59
N PHE A 80 -6.94 -4.78 0.89
CA PHE A 80 -7.00 -4.80 -0.56
C PHE A 80 -8.42 -4.55 -1.02
N TYR A 81 -8.56 -4.20 -2.28
CA TYR A 81 -9.85 -3.88 -2.89
C TYR A 81 -10.13 -4.87 -4.01
N GLU A 82 -11.38 -5.37 -4.04
CA GLU A 82 -11.89 -6.17 -5.13
C GLU A 82 -12.93 -5.38 -5.92
N ASP A 83 -12.78 -5.39 -7.24
CA ASP A 83 -13.67 -4.64 -8.13
C ASP A 83 -14.90 -5.46 -8.59
N GLY A 84 -14.95 -6.73 -8.21
CA GLY A 84 -16.02 -7.66 -8.57
C GLY A 84 -15.83 -8.29 -9.95
N THR A 85 -14.64 -8.25 -10.52
CA THR A 85 -14.33 -8.88 -11.82
C THR A 85 -13.53 -10.16 -11.72
N ILE A 86 -12.94 -10.45 -10.55
CA ILE A 86 -12.06 -11.58 -10.30
C ILE A 86 -12.88 -12.79 -9.81
N TRP A 87 -12.48 -13.97 -10.22
CA TRP A 87 -13.03 -15.25 -9.80
C TRP A 87 -12.15 -15.90 -8.74
N SER A 88 -12.72 -16.76 -7.88
CA SER A 88 -11.98 -17.33 -6.77
C SER A 88 -10.79 -18.17 -7.21
N GLU A 89 -10.90 -18.92 -8.32
CA GLU A 89 -9.81 -19.72 -8.89
C GLU A 89 -8.70 -18.86 -9.54
N ASP A 90 -9.02 -17.64 -9.99
CA ASP A 90 -8.07 -16.71 -10.61
C ASP A 90 -7.40 -15.79 -9.59
N SER A 91 -7.88 -15.76 -8.34
CA SER A 91 -7.42 -14.88 -7.28
C SER A 91 -6.07 -15.31 -6.68
N GLY A 92 -5.28 -14.33 -6.26
CA GLY A 92 -4.08 -14.56 -5.45
C GLY A 92 -4.36 -14.87 -3.98
N TYR A 93 -5.61 -14.80 -3.54
CA TYR A 93 -6.06 -15.07 -2.17
C TYR A 93 -6.87 -16.36 -2.10
N ASP A 94 -6.80 -17.05 -0.95
CA ASP A 94 -7.62 -18.24 -0.69
C ASP A 94 -9.00 -17.83 -0.14
N TRP A 95 -10.03 -17.99 -0.96
CA TRP A 95 -11.42 -17.63 -0.66
C TRP A 95 -12.27 -18.78 -0.12
N GLY A 96 -11.66 -19.94 0.15
CA GLY A 96 -12.36 -21.22 0.36
C GLY A 96 -13.50 -21.25 1.38
N ASP A 97 -13.46 -20.44 2.43
CA ASP A 97 -14.47 -20.41 3.50
C ASP A 97 -15.27 -19.08 3.54
N PHE A 98 -15.33 -18.34 2.43
CA PHE A 98 -15.95 -17.02 2.40
C PHE A 98 -17.42 -17.12 1.95
N ASP A 99 -18.38 -16.77 2.84
CA ASP A 99 -19.80 -16.98 2.62
C ASP A 99 -20.49 -15.97 1.66
N ASP A 100 -19.87 -14.83 1.38
CA ASP A 100 -20.47 -13.71 0.62
C ASP A 100 -20.11 -13.71 -0.87
N MET A 101 -19.87 -14.88 -1.48
CA MET A 101 -19.56 -15.00 -2.91
C MET A 101 -20.76 -15.54 -3.70
N GLU A 102 -20.90 -15.09 -4.94
CA GLU A 102 -21.91 -15.56 -5.87
C GLU A 102 -21.37 -16.73 -6.71
N TYR A 103 -21.99 -17.91 -6.61
CA TYR A 103 -21.62 -19.08 -7.41
C TYR A 103 -22.19 -18.99 -8.83
N ASP A 104 -21.35 -19.17 -9.83
CA ASP A 104 -21.74 -19.24 -11.24
C ASP A 104 -21.74 -20.70 -11.70
N GLU A 105 -22.93 -21.22 -12.10
CA GLU A 105 -23.11 -22.61 -12.53
C GLU A 105 -22.45 -22.92 -13.88
N GLU A 106 -22.31 -21.92 -14.77
CA GLU A 106 -21.70 -22.13 -16.10
C GLU A 106 -20.17 -22.25 -16.00
N ARG A 107 -19.59 -21.50 -15.08
CA ARG A 107 -18.15 -21.49 -14.85
C ARG A 107 -17.70 -22.49 -13.78
N GLU A 108 -18.63 -22.97 -12.96
CA GLU A 108 -18.36 -23.81 -11.78
C GLU A 108 -17.40 -23.15 -10.77
N ASP A 109 -17.47 -21.80 -10.63
CA ASP A 109 -16.58 -21.01 -9.80
C ASP A 109 -17.36 -19.90 -9.06
N TYR A 110 -16.75 -19.33 -8.03
CA TYR A 110 -17.31 -18.24 -7.24
C TYR A 110 -16.79 -16.89 -7.72
N LYS A 111 -17.71 -15.96 -7.91
CA LYS A 111 -17.38 -14.58 -8.22
C LYS A 111 -17.15 -13.79 -6.94
N ILE A 112 -15.98 -13.19 -6.81
CA ILE A 112 -15.61 -12.39 -5.63
C ILE A 112 -16.42 -11.10 -5.63
N SER A 113 -17.07 -10.82 -4.50
CA SER A 113 -17.87 -9.61 -4.33
C SER A 113 -16.98 -8.37 -4.32
N LYS A 114 -17.51 -7.30 -4.94
CA LYS A 114 -16.86 -5.99 -4.91
C LYS A 114 -16.82 -5.43 -3.49
N GLY A 115 -15.62 -5.05 -3.00
CA GLY A 115 -15.51 -4.53 -1.66
C GLY A 115 -14.09 -4.29 -1.21
N TRP A 116 -13.96 -3.94 0.07
CA TRP A 116 -12.69 -3.80 0.76
C TRP A 116 -12.52 -4.93 1.77
N PHE A 117 -11.35 -5.50 1.80
CA PHE A 117 -10.99 -6.62 2.66
C PHE A 117 -9.75 -6.27 3.48
N GLU A 118 -9.81 -6.45 4.80
CA GLU A 118 -8.67 -6.29 5.68
C GLU A 118 -7.71 -7.47 5.51
N ALA A 119 -6.44 -7.17 5.23
CA ALA A 119 -5.40 -8.18 5.11
C ALA A 119 -4.74 -8.42 6.47
N VAL A 120 -4.95 -9.58 7.07
CA VAL A 120 -4.32 -9.99 8.33
C VAL A 120 -3.02 -10.74 8.03
N THR A 121 -1.94 -10.01 7.81
CA THR A 121 -0.65 -10.48 7.27
C THR A 121 -0.02 -11.67 8.03
N TYR A 122 -0.33 -11.88 9.31
CA TYR A 122 0.27 -12.96 10.10
C TYR A 122 -0.58 -14.23 10.17
N ALA A 123 -1.85 -14.15 9.80
CA ALA A 123 -2.79 -15.28 9.91
C ALA A 123 -3.14 -15.88 8.53
N GLU A 124 -2.65 -15.27 7.44
CA GLU A 124 -3.09 -15.59 6.06
C GLU A 124 -4.62 -15.50 5.91
N GLU A 125 -5.25 -14.67 6.76
CA GLU A 125 -6.69 -14.45 6.83
C GLU A 125 -7.02 -13.05 6.29
N PHE A 126 -8.24 -12.88 5.84
CA PHE A 126 -8.81 -11.57 5.50
C PHE A 126 -10.26 -11.49 5.98
N ALA A 127 -10.76 -10.27 6.15
CA ALA A 127 -12.12 -10.01 6.58
C ALA A 127 -12.72 -8.84 5.82
N VAL A 128 -14.04 -8.87 5.58
CA VAL A 128 -14.77 -7.74 4.96
C VAL A 128 -14.66 -6.51 5.84
N ILE A 129 -14.31 -5.38 5.24
CA ILE A 129 -14.38 -4.08 5.90
C ILE A 129 -15.81 -3.55 5.75
N GLY A 130 -16.59 -3.65 6.83
CA GLY A 130 -17.97 -3.16 6.88
C GLY A 130 -18.12 -1.65 7.11
N ASP A 131 -17.03 -0.93 7.38
CA ASP A 131 -16.98 0.51 7.64
C ASP A 131 -16.58 1.28 6.36
N PHE A 132 -16.63 2.62 6.43
CA PHE A 132 -16.29 3.48 5.30
C PHE A 132 -14.78 3.59 5.11
N VAL A 133 -14.22 3.02 4.04
CA VAL A 133 -12.87 3.35 3.60
C VAL A 133 -12.91 4.71 2.91
N ILE A 134 -12.18 5.69 3.44
CA ILE A 134 -12.20 7.08 2.95
C ILE A 134 -10.98 7.46 2.12
N ALA A 135 -9.85 6.83 2.37
CA ALA A 135 -8.61 7.04 1.62
C ALA A 135 -7.72 5.80 1.69
N TRP A 136 -6.81 5.69 0.72
CA TRP A 136 -5.81 4.65 0.66
C TRP A 136 -4.45 5.20 0.23
N ARG A 137 -3.39 4.45 0.46
CA ARG A 137 -2.05 4.70 -0.09
C ARG A 137 -1.31 3.38 -0.32
N PRO A 138 -0.32 3.36 -1.22
CA PRO A 138 0.55 2.19 -1.35
C PRO A 138 1.20 1.84 0.00
N VAL A 139 1.36 0.54 0.27
CA VAL A 139 2.06 0.09 1.48
C VAL A 139 3.50 0.63 1.45
N PRO A 140 3.93 1.35 2.50
CA PRO A 140 5.30 1.83 2.58
C PRO A 140 6.30 0.68 2.52
N LYS A 141 7.41 0.88 1.80
CA LYS A 141 8.47 -0.13 1.76
C LYS A 141 8.99 -0.40 3.17
N PRO A 142 9.12 -1.68 3.58
CA PRO A 142 9.68 -2.00 4.88
C PRO A 142 11.08 -1.41 5.01
N TRP A 143 11.40 -0.94 6.21
CA TRP A 143 12.75 -0.48 6.50
C TRP A 143 13.75 -1.63 6.33
N ARG A 144 14.86 -1.36 5.67
CA ARG A 144 15.92 -2.33 5.44
C ARG A 144 17.20 -1.90 6.15
N TYR A 145 17.87 -2.86 6.77
CA TYR A 145 19.21 -2.62 7.32
C TYR A 145 20.17 -2.21 6.20
N PRO A 146 21.01 -1.19 6.42
CA PRO A 146 22.16 -0.94 5.55
C PRO A 146 23.01 -2.22 5.47
N MET A 147 23.44 -2.58 4.27
CA MET A 147 24.17 -3.84 4.00
C MET A 147 25.46 -4.02 4.84
N ASN A 148 25.99 -2.92 5.38
CA ASN A 148 27.25 -2.88 6.15
C ASN A 148 27.03 -2.74 7.67
N LYS A 149 25.82 -2.88 8.18
CA LYS A 149 25.55 -2.88 9.63
C LYS A 149 25.14 -4.27 10.07
N GLU A 150 25.67 -4.69 11.23
CA GLU A 150 25.25 -5.95 11.86
C GLU A 150 23.77 -5.90 12.20
N LYS A 151 23.05 -7.01 11.89
CA LYS A 151 21.66 -7.16 12.30
C LYS A 151 21.59 -7.16 13.83
N PRO A 152 20.62 -6.49 14.47
CA PRO A 152 20.43 -6.62 15.91
C PRO A 152 20.26 -8.09 16.25
N ILE A 153 20.98 -8.53 17.29
CA ILE A 153 20.81 -9.86 17.85
C ILE A 153 19.39 -9.95 18.39
N LEU A 154 18.67 -11.01 18.09
CA LEU A 154 17.36 -11.29 18.70
C LEU A 154 17.50 -11.18 20.21
N GLY A 155 16.91 -10.14 20.78
CA GLY A 155 16.90 -9.97 22.23
C GLY A 155 16.14 -11.16 22.85
N THR A 156 16.85 -11.99 23.61
CA THR A 156 16.20 -13.01 24.41
C THR A 156 15.32 -12.29 25.45
N ILE A 157 14.00 -12.33 25.25
CA ILE A 157 13.06 -11.86 26.28
C ILE A 157 13.20 -12.85 27.45
N LYS A 158 13.96 -12.49 28.47
CA LYS A 158 13.94 -13.21 29.75
C LYS A 158 12.59 -12.91 30.38
N ILE A 159 11.63 -13.80 30.21
CA ILE A 159 10.42 -13.81 31.02
C ILE A 159 10.89 -14.19 32.43
N LYS A 160 10.92 -13.22 33.36
CA LYS A 160 11.03 -13.54 34.77
C LYS A 160 9.76 -14.29 35.13
N ALA A 161 9.92 -15.60 35.42
CA ALA A 161 8.87 -16.36 36.11
C ALA A 161 8.67 -15.65 37.45
N GLY A 162 7.46 -15.13 37.69
CA GLY A 162 7.09 -14.57 38.99
C GLY A 162 7.15 -15.65 40.03
N GLU A 163 7.79 -15.32 41.15
CA GLU A 163 7.66 -16.06 42.41
C GLU A 163 6.26 -15.87 42.98
#